data_d3770f1101305657e70790a883decb81
#
_entry.id   d3770f1101305657e70790a883decb81
#
_cell.length_a   1.000
_cell.length_b   1.000
_cell.length_c   1.000
_cell.angle_alpha   90.00
_cell.angle_beta   90.00
_cell.angle_gamma   90.00
#
_symmetry.space_group_name_H-M   'P 1'
#
loop_
_entity.id
_entity.type
_entity.pdbx_description
1 polymer ?
#
loop_
_entity_poly.entity_id
_entity_poly.type
_entity_poly.pdbx_seq_one_letter_code
_entity_poly.pdbx_strand_id
1 'polypeptide(L)'
;MKIQDLLLKFQGVKQVSENQYMAICPAHDDHSPSLSIGLSKDGKQILLNCFAGCKAEDILNNVGLKLKDMYDNDERNETNTMSKTIYTYYNADGSIAYTKNRFDKADGKKSFSFVRPNGEKGLGDKKPVPYNLPEVIRAQKVYFVEGEKCADAVIQAGRVATTLNCGSGSKWLSEYQDYFMGKEVVILPDNDKPGMKYAKKIVENIPNAKIVCLPGLPPKGDVYDWLKAGHSMEEVDDLPYLDILEQDESTELKSEPQKRKSGKNKTQENTLLEILQEQGATLFINSENNEPYIALRQNKHLKVMKIESGEFNTYATYIYREKAQSGLKSENTKQVALYLKGKTLFENSKKVKLYNRVGKAENAFWYDLRTEDWKFVKITEEGWEIREEDKILFDRYNHQKEQCLPRKNGDIQKILKYINIKNQKTLFLCWFVSCFVPDIVHSAIIVFGEKGAAKTTACTFLKKAIDPSIVKTLSLHKDMPSKLIGLQEHWFLPFDNLSKINQDTSDLFCRAITGEAVQSRKLYTDDESHFFLFKRCLAINGINNVANSSDLLDRS
;
A
#
# COMPACT_ATOMS: atom_id res chain seq x y z
N MET A 1 -35.04 11.30 20.25
CA MET A 1 -36.50 11.22 20.53
C MET A 1 -36.86 9.76 20.75
N LYS A 2 -37.71 9.44 21.75
CA LYS A 2 -38.16 8.05 21.97
C LYS A 2 -39.22 7.66 20.95
N ILE A 3 -39.27 6.37 20.58
CA ILE A 3 -40.23 5.87 19.57
C ILE A 3 -41.67 6.17 19.96
N GLN A 4 -41.98 6.13 21.25
CA GLN A 4 -43.31 6.43 21.75
C GLN A 4 -43.75 7.87 21.49
N ASP A 5 -42.85 8.84 21.60
CA ASP A 5 -43.12 10.25 21.30
C ASP A 5 -43.33 10.47 19.81
N LEU A 6 -42.62 9.72 18.96
CA LEU A 6 -42.82 9.73 17.53
C LEU A 6 -44.18 9.16 17.13
N LEU A 7 -44.58 8.03 17.73
CA LEU A 7 -45.87 7.37 17.42
C LEU A 7 -47.07 8.28 17.65
N LEU A 8 -47.02 9.24 18.59
CA LEU A 8 -48.05 10.22 18.85
C LEU A 8 -48.26 11.22 17.68
N LYS A 9 -47.34 11.28 16.77
CA LYS A 9 -47.40 12.17 15.58
C LYS A 9 -48.11 11.54 14.37
N PHE A 10 -48.36 10.22 14.43
CA PHE A 10 -48.99 9.48 13.33
C PHE A 10 -50.41 9.03 13.68
N GLN A 11 -51.26 8.91 12.66
CA GLN A 11 -52.61 8.40 12.78
C GLN A 11 -52.65 6.88 12.47
N GLY A 12 -53.65 6.22 13.03
CA GLY A 12 -53.90 4.80 12.73
C GLY A 12 -52.78 3.86 13.19
N VAL A 13 -52.06 4.21 14.26
CA VAL A 13 -50.93 3.43 14.78
C VAL A 13 -51.46 2.09 15.37
N LYS A 14 -50.85 0.96 14.89
CA LYS A 14 -51.10 -0.38 15.39
C LYS A 14 -49.75 -1.05 15.68
N GLN A 15 -49.63 -1.64 16.85
CA GLN A 15 -48.44 -2.43 17.19
C GLN A 15 -48.50 -3.81 16.51
N VAL A 16 -47.42 -4.18 15.82
CA VAL A 16 -47.27 -5.44 15.07
C VAL A 16 -46.40 -6.44 15.84
N SER A 17 -45.34 -5.93 16.52
CA SER A 17 -44.48 -6.70 17.41
C SER A 17 -43.87 -5.78 18.47
N GLU A 18 -43.03 -6.29 19.36
CA GLU A 18 -42.50 -5.60 20.55
C GLU A 18 -41.91 -4.22 20.25
N ASN A 19 -41.23 -4.03 19.09
CA ASN A 19 -40.62 -2.77 18.69
C ASN A 19 -40.96 -2.38 17.24
N GLN A 20 -42.12 -2.81 16.74
CA GLN A 20 -42.55 -2.54 15.37
C GLN A 20 -44.04 -2.17 15.32
N TYR A 21 -44.31 -1.10 14.60
CA TYR A 21 -45.64 -0.49 14.49
C TYR A 21 -45.97 -0.23 13.01
N MET A 22 -47.26 -0.22 12.71
CA MET A 22 -47.80 0.25 11.42
C MET A 22 -48.64 1.49 11.66
N ALA A 23 -48.58 2.46 10.75
CA ALA A 23 -49.31 3.69 10.84
C ALA A 23 -49.78 4.16 9.43
N ILE A 24 -50.71 5.09 9.36
CA ILE A 24 -51.10 5.78 8.15
C ILE A 24 -49.94 6.72 7.75
N CYS A 25 -49.52 6.66 6.48
CA CYS A 25 -48.44 7.49 5.97
C CYS A 25 -48.94 8.91 5.68
N PRO A 26 -48.34 9.97 6.27
CA PRO A 26 -48.78 11.34 6.05
C PRO A 26 -48.24 11.94 4.74
N ALA A 27 -47.42 11.22 3.99
CA ALA A 27 -46.78 11.73 2.76
C ALA A 27 -47.49 11.34 1.46
N HIS A 28 -48.60 10.58 1.54
CA HIS A 28 -49.49 10.27 0.42
C HIS A 28 -50.91 10.06 0.94
N ASP A 29 -51.89 10.02 0.05
CA ASP A 29 -53.29 9.73 0.39
C ASP A 29 -53.44 8.28 0.79
N ASP A 30 -53.42 8.01 2.11
CA ASP A 30 -53.34 6.69 2.71
C ASP A 30 -54.58 6.37 3.52
N HIS A 31 -55.39 5.37 3.09
CA HIS A 31 -56.61 4.94 3.75
C HIS A 31 -56.42 3.68 4.60
N SER A 32 -55.21 3.08 4.56
CA SER A 32 -54.85 1.89 5.36
C SER A 32 -53.39 1.95 5.80
N PRO A 33 -53.03 1.52 7.02
CA PRO A 33 -51.65 1.65 7.53
C PRO A 33 -50.62 1.06 6.58
N SER A 34 -49.85 1.91 5.89
CA SER A 34 -48.80 1.56 4.94
C SER A 34 -47.38 1.97 5.38
N LEU A 35 -47.25 2.65 6.52
CA LEU A 35 -45.98 3.08 7.08
C LEU A 35 -45.55 2.14 8.20
N SER A 36 -44.44 1.46 8.01
CA SER A 36 -43.77 0.68 9.06
C SER A 36 -42.84 1.58 9.86
N ILE A 37 -42.93 1.55 11.18
CA ILE A 37 -42.13 2.28 12.16
C ILE A 37 -41.48 1.27 13.08
N GLY A 38 -40.17 1.25 13.23
CA GLY A 38 -39.45 0.32 14.09
C GLY A 38 -38.17 0.87 14.66
N LEU A 39 -37.52 0.11 15.53
CA LEU A 39 -36.19 0.44 16.04
C LEU A 39 -35.11 -0.38 15.31
N SER A 40 -33.92 0.23 15.12
CA SER A 40 -32.73 -0.48 14.69
C SER A 40 -32.34 -1.58 15.69
N LYS A 41 -31.54 -2.57 15.26
CA LYS A 41 -31.14 -3.71 16.10
C LYS A 41 -30.43 -3.31 17.41
N ASP A 42 -29.76 -2.16 17.40
CA ASP A 42 -29.09 -1.57 18.57
C ASP A 42 -29.99 -0.63 19.39
N GLY A 43 -31.26 -0.48 19.01
CA GLY A 43 -32.25 0.36 19.70
C GLY A 43 -32.02 1.87 19.59
N LYS A 44 -31.02 2.32 18.84
CA LYS A 44 -30.56 3.74 18.85
C LYS A 44 -31.14 4.61 17.75
N GLN A 45 -31.76 4.01 16.76
CA GLN A 45 -32.35 4.70 15.63
C GLN A 45 -33.77 4.23 15.34
N ILE A 46 -34.68 5.15 15.12
CA ILE A 46 -36.02 4.85 14.63
C ILE A 46 -35.96 4.71 13.10
N LEU A 47 -36.51 3.64 12.58
CA LEU A 47 -36.57 3.32 11.16
C LEU A 47 -37.97 3.53 10.63
N LEU A 48 -38.11 4.22 9.50
CA LEU A 48 -39.35 4.42 8.77
C LEU A 48 -39.26 3.76 7.40
N ASN A 49 -40.29 3.01 7.03
CA ASN A 49 -40.44 2.43 5.70
C ASN A 49 -41.89 2.48 5.25
N CYS A 50 -42.18 3.30 4.25
CA CYS A 50 -43.49 3.34 3.61
C CYS A 50 -43.55 2.34 2.46
N PHE A 51 -44.54 1.44 2.47
CA PHE A 51 -44.71 0.43 1.42
C PHE A 51 -45.19 1.03 0.07
N ALA A 52 -45.69 2.27 0.08
CA ALA A 52 -45.98 3.02 -1.14
C ALA A 52 -44.78 3.79 -1.69
N GLY A 53 -43.56 3.68 -1.05
CA GLY A 53 -42.33 4.23 -1.55
C GLY A 53 -42.03 5.69 -1.16
N CYS A 54 -42.76 6.30 -0.23
CA CYS A 54 -42.47 7.66 0.25
C CYS A 54 -41.11 7.72 0.95
N LYS A 55 -40.35 8.78 0.72
CA LYS A 55 -39.06 9.00 1.39
C LYS A 55 -39.27 9.38 2.86
N ALA A 56 -38.37 8.93 3.73
CA ALA A 56 -38.44 9.25 5.16
C ALA A 56 -38.41 10.75 5.44
N GLU A 57 -37.72 11.55 4.63
CA GLU A 57 -37.71 13.01 4.74
C GLU A 57 -39.10 13.65 4.51
N ASP A 58 -39.83 13.17 3.50
CA ASP A 58 -41.16 13.67 3.18
C ASP A 58 -42.17 13.27 4.27
N ILE A 59 -42.08 12.07 4.80
CA ILE A 59 -42.91 11.58 5.91
C ILE A 59 -42.71 12.45 7.15
N LEU A 60 -41.44 12.71 7.52
CA LEU A 60 -41.07 13.49 8.70
C LEU A 60 -41.48 14.99 8.56
N ASN A 61 -41.26 15.57 7.39
CA ASN A 61 -41.67 16.96 7.13
C ASN A 61 -43.17 17.18 7.32
N ASN A 62 -43.98 16.22 6.92
CA ASN A 62 -45.46 16.29 7.09
C ASN A 62 -45.90 16.23 8.55
N VAL A 63 -45.08 15.71 9.46
CA VAL A 63 -45.34 15.69 10.91
C VAL A 63 -44.48 16.69 11.69
N GLY A 64 -43.79 17.63 10.98
CA GLY A 64 -43.00 18.70 11.58
C GLY A 64 -41.68 18.24 12.19
N LEU A 65 -41.10 17.13 11.71
CA LEU A 65 -39.86 16.54 12.20
C LEU A 65 -38.77 16.52 11.11
N LYS A 66 -37.52 16.31 11.51
CA LYS A 66 -36.36 16.19 10.63
C LYS A 66 -35.64 14.83 10.86
N LEU A 67 -34.88 14.36 9.87
CA LEU A 67 -34.11 13.10 9.97
C LEU A 67 -33.25 12.99 11.24
N LYS A 68 -32.70 14.10 11.72
CA LYS A 68 -31.93 14.13 12.98
C LYS A 68 -32.73 13.74 14.22
N ASP A 69 -34.04 13.91 14.19
CA ASP A 69 -34.93 13.60 15.32
C ASP A 69 -35.24 12.10 15.45
N MET A 70 -34.86 11.31 14.42
CA MET A 70 -34.97 9.84 14.40
C MET A 70 -33.94 9.10 15.27
N TYR A 71 -32.97 9.83 15.79
CA TYR A 71 -31.95 9.27 16.68
C TYR A 71 -32.30 9.58 18.12
N ASP A 72 -32.05 8.64 19.04
CA ASP A 72 -32.22 8.88 20.48
C ASP A 72 -31.12 9.84 20.95
N ASN A 73 -31.50 11.08 21.23
CA ASN A 73 -30.58 12.14 21.64
C ASN A 73 -30.35 12.21 23.15
N ASP A 74 -31.02 11.38 23.95
CA ASP A 74 -30.97 11.50 25.41
C ASP A 74 -29.65 11.02 26.03
N GLU A 75 -28.76 10.34 25.28
CA GLU A 75 -27.43 9.93 25.78
C GLU A 75 -26.26 10.81 25.30
N ARG A 76 -26.49 11.91 24.57
CA ARG A 76 -25.37 12.73 24.04
C ARG A 76 -25.01 13.96 24.86
N ASN A 77 -25.72 14.33 25.89
CA ASN A 77 -25.48 15.61 26.56
C ASN A 77 -25.04 15.56 28.03
N GLU A 78 -25.06 14.45 28.70
CA GLU A 78 -24.54 14.45 30.10
C GLU A 78 -24.01 13.06 30.42
N THR A 79 -22.73 12.80 30.37
CA THR A 79 -22.04 11.82 31.21
C THR A 79 -20.78 11.16 30.66
N ASN A 80 -20.10 11.70 29.64
CA ASN A 80 -18.81 11.05 29.31
C ASN A 80 -17.64 12.01 28.97
N THR A 81 -17.80 13.31 29.19
CA THR A 81 -16.69 14.26 29.05
C THR A 81 -16.23 14.71 30.42
N MET A 82 -15.08 14.23 30.89
CA MET A 82 -14.48 14.64 32.16
C MET A 82 -13.90 16.06 32.06
N SER A 83 -13.39 16.43 30.89
CA SER A 83 -12.85 17.77 30.65
C SER A 83 -12.87 18.17 29.17
N LYS A 84 -13.00 19.48 28.94
CA LYS A 84 -12.83 20.10 27.63
C LYS A 84 -11.67 21.09 27.69
N THR A 85 -10.68 20.93 26.81
CA THR A 85 -9.57 21.86 26.64
C THR A 85 -9.64 22.49 25.26
N ILE A 86 -9.41 23.80 25.16
CA ILE A 86 -9.46 24.56 23.89
C ILE A 86 -8.07 25.08 23.59
N TYR A 87 -7.52 24.70 22.45
CA TYR A 87 -6.27 25.22 21.90
C TYR A 87 -6.56 26.18 20.75
N THR A 88 -6.04 27.40 20.83
CA THR A 88 -6.23 28.42 19.80
C THR A 88 -5.01 28.47 18.89
N TYR A 89 -5.25 28.35 17.60
CA TYR A 89 -4.25 28.46 16.55
C TYR A 89 -4.34 29.84 15.91
N TYR A 90 -3.19 30.46 15.70
CA TYR A 90 -3.07 31.82 15.19
C TYR A 90 -2.37 31.81 13.82
N ASN A 91 -2.80 32.69 12.92
CA ASN A 91 -2.09 33.00 11.69
C ASN A 91 -0.80 33.77 12.00
N ALA A 92 0.06 33.94 11.00
CA ALA A 92 1.32 34.69 11.12
C ALA A 92 1.13 36.15 11.55
N ASP A 93 0.00 36.76 11.22
CA ASP A 93 -0.39 38.12 11.59
C ASP A 93 -0.98 38.25 13.01
N GLY A 94 -1.10 37.14 13.75
CA GLY A 94 -1.68 37.09 15.09
C GLY A 94 -3.22 36.97 15.12
N SER A 95 -3.91 36.96 13.99
CA SER A 95 -5.34 36.69 13.94
C SER A 95 -5.65 35.22 14.24
N ILE A 96 -6.84 34.92 14.78
CA ILE A 96 -7.24 33.53 15.07
C ILE A 96 -7.48 32.79 13.77
N ALA A 97 -6.74 31.71 13.54
CA ALA A 97 -6.92 30.81 12.41
C ALA A 97 -8.09 29.83 12.66
N TYR A 98 -8.06 29.15 13.78
CA TYR A 98 -9.11 28.24 14.28
C TYR A 98 -8.83 27.82 15.73
N THR A 99 -9.81 27.17 16.36
CA THR A 99 -9.63 26.51 17.65
C THR A 99 -9.74 25.00 17.50
N LYS A 100 -8.94 24.26 18.25
CA LYS A 100 -9.01 22.81 18.42
C LYS A 100 -9.54 22.50 19.81
N ASN A 101 -10.72 21.87 19.88
CA ASN A 101 -11.31 21.42 21.12
C ASN A 101 -10.92 19.96 21.36
N ARG A 102 -10.34 19.68 22.51
CA ARG A 102 -10.05 18.35 23.00
C ARG A 102 -11.06 17.96 24.07
N PHE A 103 -11.65 16.79 23.94
CA PHE A 103 -12.59 16.21 24.89
C PHE A 103 -11.96 14.93 25.45
N ASP A 104 -11.69 14.91 26.75
CA ASP A 104 -11.23 13.72 27.46
C ASP A 104 -12.46 13.01 28.02
N LYS A 105 -12.64 11.73 27.67
CA LYS A 105 -13.80 10.90 28.06
C LYS A 105 -13.50 10.04 29.27
N ALA A 106 -14.54 9.63 30.01
CA ALA A 106 -14.42 8.79 31.18
C ALA A 106 -13.81 7.40 30.88
N ASP A 107 -13.93 6.92 29.66
CA ASP A 107 -13.32 5.66 29.17
C ASP A 107 -11.84 5.81 28.79
N GLY A 108 -11.21 6.96 29.06
CA GLY A 108 -9.82 7.29 28.71
C GLY A 108 -9.59 7.64 27.25
N LYS A 109 -10.62 7.60 26.40
CA LYS A 109 -10.50 8.00 25.00
C LYS A 109 -10.56 9.50 24.84
N LYS A 110 -9.82 10.00 23.84
CA LYS A 110 -9.78 11.41 23.46
C LYS A 110 -10.51 11.62 22.15
N SER A 111 -11.28 12.71 22.04
CA SER A 111 -11.85 13.13 20.75
C SER A 111 -11.55 14.61 20.51
N PHE A 112 -11.47 15.00 19.23
CA PHE A 112 -11.08 16.34 18.82
C PHE A 112 -12.09 16.92 17.85
N SER A 113 -12.30 18.22 17.92
CA SER A 113 -13.06 18.96 16.90
C SER A 113 -12.40 20.30 16.62
N PHE A 114 -12.48 20.76 15.36
CA PHE A 114 -11.99 22.06 14.96
C PHE A 114 -13.17 23.03 14.78
N VAL A 115 -12.97 24.30 15.13
CA VAL A 115 -13.99 25.34 14.97
C VAL A 115 -13.32 26.59 14.39
N ARG A 116 -13.87 27.14 13.33
CA ARG A 116 -13.41 28.37 12.68
C ARG A 116 -13.85 29.61 13.47
N PRO A 117 -13.21 30.78 13.26
CA PRO A 117 -13.58 32.03 13.96
C PRO A 117 -15.05 32.43 13.78
N ASN A 118 -15.68 32.02 12.67
CA ASN A 118 -17.10 32.25 12.41
C ASN A 118 -18.05 31.25 13.12
N GLY A 119 -17.50 30.36 13.97
CA GLY A 119 -18.27 29.35 14.70
C GLY A 119 -18.57 28.06 13.94
N GLU A 120 -18.20 27.96 12.67
CA GLU A 120 -18.43 26.75 11.88
C GLU A 120 -17.46 25.64 12.21
N LYS A 121 -17.96 24.39 12.23
CA LYS A 121 -17.15 23.19 12.54
C LYS A 121 -16.27 22.79 11.36
N GLY A 122 -15.06 22.27 11.67
CA GLY A 122 -14.06 21.85 10.70
C GLY A 122 -13.19 23.00 10.20
N LEU A 123 -12.12 22.65 9.46
CA LEU A 123 -11.19 23.64 8.89
C LEU A 123 -11.72 24.25 7.58
N GLY A 124 -12.67 23.60 6.88
CA GLY A 124 -13.11 24.00 5.54
C GLY A 124 -11.93 23.99 4.57
N ASP A 125 -11.87 25.02 3.71
CA ASP A 125 -10.77 25.19 2.74
C ASP A 125 -9.52 25.83 3.34
N LYS A 126 -9.51 26.12 4.65
CA LYS A 126 -8.36 26.74 5.32
C LYS A 126 -7.26 25.70 5.55
N LYS A 127 -6.03 26.07 5.22
CA LYS A 127 -4.86 25.27 5.54
C LYS A 127 -4.57 25.32 7.03
N PRO A 128 -4.19 24.20 7.66
CA PRO A 128 -3.75 24.22 9.05
C PRO A 128 -2.45 25.00 9.20
N VAL A 129 -2.23 25.59 10.36
CA VAL A 129 -1.00 26.29 10.72
C VAL A 129 -0.33 25.62 11.91
N PRO A 130 0.99 25.75 12.12
CA PRO A 130 1.66 25.31 13.34
C PRO A 130 1.09 26.01 14.59
N TYR A 131 1.07 25.32 15.71
CA TYR A 131 0.64 25.88 16.99
C TYR A 131 1.61 26.99 17.44
N ASN A 132 1.08 28.06 18.05
CA ASN A 132 1.88 29.20 18.52
C ASN A 132 2.71 29.89 17.41
N LEU A 133 2.19 29.92 16.17
CA LEU A 133 2.91 30.39 14.98
C LEU A 133 3.52 31.81 15.11
N PRO A 134 2.83 32.84 15.67
CA PRO A 134 3.41 34.17 15.79
C PRO A 134 4.71 34.19 16.59
N GLU A 135 4.79 33.44 17.70
CA GLU A 135 6.01 33.35 18.52
C GLU A 135 7.08 32.48 17.83
N VAL A 136 6.67 31.43 17.13
CA VAL A 136 7.58 30.62 16.29
C VAL A 136 8.29 31.48 15.25
N ILE A 137 7.57 32.40 14.60
CA ILE A 137 8.16 33.30 13.59
C ILE A 137 9.20 34.24 14.22
N ARG A 138 8.96 34.74 15.43
CA ARG A 138 9.86 35.70 16.11
C ARG A 138 11.06 35.04 16.74
N ALA A 139 10.97 33.78 17.14
CA ALA A 139 12.01 33.08 17.90
C ALA A 139 13.20 32.68 17.01
N GLN A 140 14.38 32.64 17.62
CA GLN A 140 15.59 32.06 17.01
C GLN A 140 15.75 30.58 17.36
N LYS A 141 15.21 30.13 18.51
CA LYS A 141 15.19 28.73 18.93
C LYS A 141 13.76 28.30 19.22
N VAL A 142 13.35 27.15 18.67
CA VAL A 142 11.99 26.61 18.75
C VAL A 142 12.03 25.14 19.14
N TYR A 143 11.21 24.75 20.13
CA TYR A 143 11.03 23.37 20.52
C TYR A 143 9.82 22.76 19.79
N PHE A 144 10.03 21.62 19.15
CA PHE A 144 8.98 20.89 18.43
C PHE A 144 8.56 19.68 19.24
N VAL A 145 7.28 19.56 19.57
CA VAL A 145 6.71 18.49 20.40
C VAL A 145 5.52 17.82 19.70
N GLU A 146 5.03 16.67 20.18
CA GLU A 146 3.98 15.93 19.49
C GLU A 146 2.58 16.56 19.65
N GLY A 147 2.28 17.17 20.81
CA GLY A 147 0.93 17.68 21.10
C GLY A 147 0.90 19.03 21.78
N GLU A 148 -0.27 19.70 21.71
CA GLU A 148 -0.47 21.06 22.24
C GLU A 148 -0.24 21.14 23.76
N LYS A 149 -0.62 20.09 24.52
CA LYS A 149 -0.38 20.02 25.96
C LYS A 149 1.11 20.08 26.29
N CYS A 150 1.91 19.38 25.50
CA CYS A 150 3.37 19.39 25.63
C CYS A 150 3.96 20.75 25.23
N ALA A 151 3.43 21.35 24.15
CA ALA A 151 3.84 22.69 23.73
C ALA A 151 3.54 23.74 24.79
N ASP A 152 2.35 23.72 25.40
CA ASP A 152 1.98 24.63 26.48
C ASP A 152 2.87 24.46 27.71
N ALA A 153 3.28 23.23 28.07
CA ALA A 153 4.18 22.99 29.17
C ALA A 153 5.57 23.61 28.93
N VAL A 154 6.12 23.45 27.73
CA VAL A 154 7.39 24.05 27.33
C VAL A 154 7.29 25.59 27.29
N ILE A 155 6.15 26.13 26.82
CA ILE A 155 5.89 27.59 26.83
C ILE A 155 5.83 28.13 28.27
N GLN A 156 5.13 27.44 29.17
CA GLN A 156 5.07 27.80 30.59
C GLN A 156 6.45 27.75 31.27
N ALA A 157 7.32 26.87 30.79
CA ALA A 157 8.72 26.82 31.25
C ALA A 157 9.64 27.86 30.56
N GLY A 158 9.07 28.88 29.90
CA GLY A 158 9.80 30.02 29.35
C GLY A 158 10.49 29.80 28.01
N ARG A 159 10.11 28.79 27.25
CA ARG A 159 10.66 28.52 25.91
C ARG A 159 9.56 28.66 24.83
N VAL A 160 9.98 28.82 23.58
CA VAL A 160 9.03 28.85 22.45
C VAL A 160 8.85 27.42 21.89
N ALA A 161 7.62 26.94 21.93
CA ALA A 161 7.31 25.60 21.45
C ALA A 161 6.15 25.59 20.44
N THR A 162 6.14 24.55 19.62
CA THR A 162 5.13 24.32 18.59
C THR A 162 4.81 22.83 18.42
N THR A 163 3.69 22.57 17.77
CA THR A 163 3.28 21.26 17.26
C THR A 163 2.40 21.43 16.01
N LEU A 164 2.15 20.36 15.26
CA LEU A 164 1.17 20.37 14.19
C LEU A 164 -0.22 19.96 14.71
N ASN A 165 -1.27 20.38 14.01
CA ASN A 165 -2.67 20.26 14.45
C ASN A 165 -3.18 18.84 14.72
N CYS A 166 -2.55 17.80 14.15
CA CYS A 166 -2.87 16.39 14.39
C CYS A 166 -1.67 15.58 14.93
N GLY A 167 -0.67 16.23 15.52
CA GLY A 167 0.55 15.58 16.02
C GLY A 167 1.19 14.70 14.95
N SER A 168 1.53 13.47 15.31
CA SER A 168 2.15 12.48 14.39
C SER A 168 1.34 12.16 13.14
N GLY A 169 0.02 12.38 13.15
CA GLY A 169 -0.88 12.22 12.01
C GLY A 169 -0.93 13.41 11.04
N SER A 170 -0.25 14.53 11.35
CA SER A 170 -0.28 15.73 10.51
C SER A 170 0.47 15.52 9.19
N LYS A 171 -0.06 16.11 8.11
CA LYS A 171 0.70 16.28 6.86
C LYS A 171 1.63 17.49 7.02
N TRP A 172 2.87 17.37 6.53
CA TRP A 172 3.74 18.53 6.39
C TRP A 172 3.32 19.32 5.16
N LEU A 173 3.19 20.64 5.31
CA LEU A 173 2.93 21.55 4.19
C LEU A 173 4.24 22.27 3.83
N SER A 174 4.51 22.44 2.54
CA SER A 174 5.73 23.12 2.05
C SER A 174 5.92 24.51 2.65
N GLU A 175 4.83 25.22 2.91
CA GLU A 175 4.82 26.55 3.53
C GLU A 175 5.38 26.57 4.97
N TYR A 176 5.36 25.44 5.66
CA TYR A 176 5.90 25.38 7.03
C TYR A 176 7.41 25.55 7.06
N GLN A 177 8.12 25.12 6.02
CA GLN A 177 9.56 25.23 5.94
C GLN A 177 10.05 26.67 6.11
N ASP A 178 9.33 27.65 5.55
CA ASP A 178 9.65 29.06 5.61
C ASP A 178 9.61 29.60 7.05
N TYR A 179 8.73 29.06 7.91
CA TYR A 179 8.61 29.48 9.31
C TYR A 179 9.78 29.03 10.18
N PHE A 180 10.50 27.98 9.75
CA PHE A 180 11.62 27.41 10.50
C PHE A 180 12.99 27.68 9.86
N MET A 181 13.02 28.33 8.70
CA MET A 181 14.27 28.63 7.99
C MET A 181 15.19 29.51 8.84
N GLY A 182 16.46 29.09 8.99
CA GLY A 182 17.48 29.83 9.74
C GLY A 182 17.33 29.78 11.27
N LYS A 183 16.43 28.96 11.81
CA LYS A 183 16.20 28.81 13.25
C LYS A 183 16.86 27.54 13.80
N GLU A 184 17.21 27.57 15.08
CA GLU A 184 17.54 26.37 15.82
C GLU A 184 16.23 25.66 16.21
N VAL A 185 16.02 24.46 15.68
CA VAL A 185 14.84 23.65 15.99
C VAL A 185 15.27 22.43 16.79
N VAL A 186 14.74 22.28 18.01
CA VAL A 186 14.96 21.14 18.89
C VAL A 186 13.68 20.33 19.02
N ILE A 187 13.74 19.07 18.69
CA ILE A 187 12.59 18.17 18.72
C ILE A 187 12.65 17.31 19.99
N LEU A 188 11.56 17.31 20.75
CA LEU A 188 11.40 16.51 21.97
C LEU A 188 10.33 15.44 21.69
N PRO A 189 10.72 14.24 21.24
CA PRO A 189 9.76 13.17 20.96
C PRO A 189 9.20 12.56 22.23
N ASP A 190 7.96 12.09 22.17
CA ASP A 190 7.40 11.19 23.18
C ASP A 190 8.23 9.89 23.22
N ASN A 191 8.36 9.29 24.39
CA ASN A 191 9.17 8.08 24.58
C ASN A 191 8.44 6.83 24.06
N ASP A 192 8.10 6.88 22.75
CA ASP A 192 7.53 5.75 22.03
C ASP A 192 7.88 5.77 20.53
N LYS A 193 7.54 4.69 19.83
CA LYS A 193 7.85 4.58 18.38
C LYS A 193 7.13 5.62 17.52
N PRO A 194 5.84 5.95 17.74
CA PRO A 194 5.16 7.04 17.03
C PRO A 194 5.84 8.40 17.22
N GLY A 195 6.22 8.77 18.46
CA GLY A 195 6.91 10.02 18.78
C GLY A 195 8.25 10.13 18.05
N MET A 196 9.06 9.06 18.06
CA MET A 196 10.33 9.03 17.32
C MET A 196 10.12 9.10 15.81
N LYS A 197 9.10 8.43 15.26
CA LYS A 197 8.75 8.54 13.84
C LYS A 197 8.33 9.95 13.45
N TYR A 198 7.58 10.60 14.34
CA TYR A 198 7.20 12.01 14.15
C TYR A 198 8.42 12.92 14.16
N ALA A 199 9.36 12.74 15.11
CA ALA A 199 10.59 13.50 15.17
C ALA A 199 11.42 13.34 13.87
N LYS A 200 11.61 12.13 13.37
CA LYS A 200 12.31 11.88 12.10
C LYS A 200 11.65 12.60 10.93
N LYS A 201 10.31 12.58 10.85
CA LYS A 201 9.55 13.31 9.83
C LYS A 201 9.77 14.83 9.89
N ILE A 202 9.90 15.41 11.08
CA ILE A 202 10.21 16.83 11.23
C ILE A 202 11.62 17.13 10.72
N VAL A 203 12.61 16.30 11.05
CA VAL A 203 14.01 16.46 10.58
C VAL A 203 14.10 16.33 9.06
N GLU A 204 13.37 15.41 8.44
CA GLU A 204 13.30 15.27 6.97
C GLU A 204 12.87 16.58 6.28
N ASN A 205 12.04 17.40 6.95
CA ASN A 205 11.52 18.66 6.42
C ASN A 205 12.25 19.91 6.94
N ILE A 206 12.98 19.80 8.07
CA ILE A 206 13.82 20.85 8.64
C ILE A 206 15.24 20.27 8.81
N PRO A 207 16.11 20.33 7.81
CA PRO A 207 17.40 19.60 7.80
C PRO A 207 18.36 19.91 8.96
N ASN A 208 18.21 21.07 9.61
CA ASN A 208 19.05 21.46 10.76
C ASN A 208 18.37 21.22 12.11
N ALA A 209 17.19 20.59 12.14
CA ALA A 209 16.52 20.26 13.39
C ALA A 209 17.27 19.14 14.12
N LYS A 210 17.35 19.25 15.43
CA LYS A 210 18.06 18.33 16.32
C LYS A 210 17.06 17.60 17.20
N ILE A 211 17.26 16.32 17.43
CA ILE A 211 16.41 15.55 18.36
C ILE A 211 17.11 15.45 19.71
N VAL A 212 16.36 15.69 20.77
CA VAL A 212 16.79 15.45 22.16
C VAL A 212 15.86 14.42 22.78
N CYS A 213 16.41 13.30 23.22
CA CYS A 213 15.68 12.30 23.98
C CYS A 213 15.78 12.60 25.47
N LEU A 214 14.63 12.77 26.13
CA LEU A 214 14.58 13.08 27.56
C LEU A 214 14.89 11.82 28.39
N PRO A 215 15.90 11.83 29.25
CA PRO A 215 16.27 10.68 30.04
C PRO A 215 15.23 10.39 31.14
N GLY A 216 15.06 9.12 31.50
CA GLY A 216 14.19 8.71 32.60
C GLY A 216 12.67 8.73 32.30
N LEU A 217 12.24 9.11 31.10
CA LEU A 217 10.83 9.04 30.75
C LEU A 217 10.32 7.59 30.76
N PRO A 218 9.14 7.34 31.34
CA PRO A 218 8.49 6.05 31.23
C PRO A 218 8.06 5.77 29.78
N PRO A 219 7.77 4.52 29.39
CA PRO A 219 7.20 4.23 28.08
C PRO A 219 5.93 5.05 27.81
N LYS A 220 5.86 5.76 26.67
CA LYS A 220 4.84 6.73 26.29
C LYS A 220 4.80 8.01 27.12
N GLY A 221 5.82 8.27 27.92
CA GLY A 221 6.00 9.55 28.61
C GLY A 221 6.37 10.65 27.63
N ASP A 222 5.99 11.87 27.93
CA ASP A 222 6.20 13.06 27.13
C ASP A 222 6.95 14.17 27.93
N VAL A 223 7.28 15.27 27.28
CA VAL A 223 7.97 16.40 27.93
C VAL A 223 7.14 17.02 29.07
N TYR A 224 5.81 16.97 29.01
CA TYR A 224 4.95 17.39 30.11
C TYR A 224 5.20 16.55 31.37
N ASP A 225 5.26 15.22 31.21
CA ASP A 225 5.53 14.29 32.30
C ASP A 225 6.92 14.53 32.90
N TRP A 226 7.90 14.80 32.04
CA TRP A 226 9.27 15.07 32.42
C TRP A 226 9.41 16.38 33.25
N LEU A 227 8.80 17.46 32.77
CA LEU A 227 8.75 18.73 33.51
C LEU A 227 7.99 18.61 34.85
N LYS A 228 6.88 17.82 34.84
CA LYS A 228 6.12 17.56 36.06
C LYS A 228 6.90 16.72 37.09
N ALA A 229 7.87 15.93 36.67
CA ALA A 229 8.76 15.19 37.56
C ALA A 229 9.83 16.10 38.25
N GLY A 230 9.84 17.40 37.94
CA GLY A 230 10.70 18.40 38.58
C GLY A 230 11.93 18.79 37.77
N HIS A 231 12.04 18.34 36.54
CA HIS A 231 13.10 18.74 35.60
C HIS A 231 12.83 20.12 34.98
N SER A 232 13.85 20.74 34.40
CA SER A 232 13.78 22.08 33.83
C SER A 232 14.17 22.11 32.34
N MET A 233 13.77 23.16 31.63
CA MET A 233 14.16 23.33 30.21
C MET A 233 15.66 23.69 30.06
N GLU A 234 16.32 24.19 31.10
CA GLU A 234 17.77 24.36 31.14
C GLU A 234 18.49 23.02 31.05
N GLU A 235 17.98 21.99 31.72
CA GLU A 235 18.53 20.63 31.61
C GLU A 235 18.40 20.09 30.20
N VAL A 236 17.30 20.41 29.49
CA VAL A 236 17.10 19.99 28.06
C VAL A 236 18.17 20.63 27.18
N ASP A 237 18.53 21.87 27.41
CA ASP A 237 19.54 22.58 26.63
C ASP A 237 20.95 21.99 26.79
N ASP A 238 21.21 21.29 27.90
CA ASP A 238 22.49 20.63 28.22
C ASP A 238 22.51 19.16 27.72
N LEU A 239 21.38 18.60 27.29
CA LEU A 239 21.33 17.22 26.81
C LEU A 239 21.98 17.07 25.42
N PRO A 240 22.64 15.93 25.15
CA PRO A 240 23.22 15.66 23.84
C PRO A 240 22.14 15.52 22.78
N TYR A 241 22.42 16.07 21.61
CA TYR A 241 21.59 15.86 20.43
C TYR A 241 21.73 14.44 19.93
N LEU A 242 20.62 13.85 19.51
CA LEU A 242 20.62 12.56 18.83
C LEU A 242 21.16 12.76 17.42
N ASP A 243 22.33 12.21 17.12
CA ASP A 243 22.88 12.25 15.77
C ASP A 243 22.17 11.20 14.92
N ILE A 244 21.33 11.64 13.98
CA ILE A 244 20.52 10.75 13.13
C ILE A 244 21.39 10.00 12.12
N LEU A 245 22.61 10.48 11.90
CA LEU A 245 23.57 9.86 10.98
C LEU A 245 24.37 8.71 11.60
N GLU A 246 24.37 8.56 12.94
CA GLU A 246 25.15 7.55 13.65
C GLU A 246 24.34 6.50 14.44
N GLN A 247 23.01 6.48 14.35
CA GLN A 247 22.23 5.46 15.07
C GLN A 247 21.61 4.42 14.14
N ASP A 248 22.46 3.68 13.46
CA ASP A 248 22.20 2.29 13.11
C ASP A 248 22.95 1.29 14.01
N GLU A 249 23.62 1.73 15.07
CA GLU A 249 24.16 0.79 16.08
C GLU A 249 24.30 1.43 17.47
N SER A 250 23.58 0.84 18.43
CA SER A 250 23.90 0.76 19.88
C SER A 250 24.20 2.04 20.67
N THR A 251 23.28 2.44 21.53
CA THR A 251 23.67 3.01 22.83
C THR A 251 22.75 2.47 23.94
N GLU A 252 23.14 1.32 24.47
CA GLU A 252 22.81 0.94 25.84
C GLU A 252 23.69 1.80 26.77
N LEU A 253 23.06 2.65 27.56
CA LEU A 253 23.71 3.32 28.70
C LEU A 253 24.22 2.27 29.68
N LYS A 254 25.55 2.24 29.85
CA LYS A 254 26.24 1.43 30.85
C LYS A 254 25.89 1.94 32.25
N SER A 255 25.11 1.20 32.99
CA SER A 255 25.21 1.10 34.44
C SER A 255 26.06 -0.10 34.81
N GLU A 256 27.06 0.07 35.68
CA GLU A 256 28.04 -0.92 36.09
C GLU A 256 27.46 -2.21 36.69
N PRO A 257 28.21 -3.31 36.71
CA PRO A 257 27.66 -4.65 36.63
C PRO A 257 27.35 -5.27 37.98
N GLN A 258 26.12 -5.68 38.19
CA GLN A 258 25.87 -6.81 39.08
C GLN A 258 25.65 -8.08 38.24
N LYS A 259 26.57 -9.03 38.40
CA LYS A 259 26.55 -10.36 37.84
C LYS A 259 25.23 -11.08 38.10
N ARG A 260 24.40 -11.25 37.04
CA ARG A 260 23.46 -12.37 36.99
C ARG A 260 23.51 -12.98 35.59
N LYS A 261 23.90 -14.26 35.53
CA LYS A 261 23.81 -15.12 34.36
C LYS A 261 22.33 -15.24 33.94
N SER A 262 21.96 -14.72 32.77
CA SER A 262 20.76 -15.15 32.06
C SER A 262 20.95 -14.89 30.56
N GLY A 263 20.57 -15.87 29.74
CA GLY A 263 20.70 -15.82 28.29
C GLY A 263 20.00 -14.60 27.69
N LYS A 264 20.68 -13.93 26.74
CA LYS A 264 20.12 -12.83 25.96
C LYS A 264 18.86 -13.32 25.22
N ASN A 265 17.69 -12.85 25.59
CA ASN A 265 16.52 -12.98 24.75
C ASN A 265 16.73 -12.07 23.52
N LYS A 266 17.09 -12.68 22.38
CA LYS A 266 17.17 -12.01 21.09
C LYS A 266 15.80 -11.46 20.70
N THR A 267 15.74 -10.27 20.10
CA THR A 267 14.47 -9.73 19.55
C THR A 267 13.99 -10.59 18.37
N GLN A 268 12.69 -10.56 18.09
CA GLN A 268 12.13 -11.33 16.97
C GLN A 268 12.72 -10.90 15.63
N GLU A 269 13.00 -9.61 15.45
CA GLU A 269 13.63 -9.05 14.25
C GLU A 269 15.04 -9.63 14.05
N ASN A 270 15.88 -9.58 15.08
CA ASN A 270 17.24 -10.11 15.01
C ASN A 270 17.22 -11.62 14.77
N THR A 271 16.31 -12.34 15.41
CA THR A 271 16.15 -13.78 15.19
C THR A 271 15.74 -14.07 13.75
N LEU A 272 14.81 -13.28 13.17
CA LEU A 272 14.40 -13.45 11.77
C LEU A 272 15.56 -13.14 10.81
N LEU A 273 16.32 -12.08 11.05
CA LEU A 273 17.48 -11.72 10.23
C LEU A 273 18.53 -12.84 10.25
N GLU A 274 18.84 -13.41 11.41
CA GLU A 274 19.73 -14.56 11.53
C GLU A 274 19.21 -15.78 10.76
N ILE A 275 17.93 -16.12 10.90
CA ILE A 275 17.29 -17.21 10.17
C ILE A 275 17.42 -17.01 8.66
N LEU A 276 17.13 -15.79 8.16
CA LEU A 276 17.27 -15.48 6.74
C LEU A 276 18.74 -15.59 6.29
N GLN A 277 19.68 -15.13 7.10
CA GLN A 277 21.12 -15.22 6.83
C GLN A 277 21.59 -16.69 6.81
N GLU A 278 21.15 -17.51 7.74
CA GLU A 278 21.42 -18.97 7.75
C GLU A 278 20.83 -19.68 6.52
N GLN A 279 19.71 -19.16 5.96
CA GLN A 279 19.14 -19.64 4.70
C GLN A 279 19.91 -19.16 3.45
N GLY A 280 21.07 -18.50 3.63
CA GLY A 280 21.89 -17.98 2.54
C GLY A 280 21.23 -16.82 1.79
N ALA A 281 20.52 -15.95 2.53
CA ALA A 281 19.88 -14.77 1.95
C ALA A 281 20.88 -13.91 1.17
N THR A 282 20.56 -13.64 -0.09
CA THR A 282 21.31 -12.73 -0.94
C THR A 282 20.41 -11.60 -1.38
N LEU A 283 20.81 -10.37 -1.09
CA LEU A 283 20.10 -9.17 -1.46
C LEU A 283 20.60 -8.64 -2.80
N PHE A 284 19.69 -8.19 -3.64
CA PHE A 284 20.05 -7.60 -4.93
C PHE A 284 18.95 -6.64 -5.44
N ILE A 285 19.30 -5.80 -6.38
CA ILE A 285 18.39 -4.89 -7.07
C ILE A 285 18.07 -5.49 -8.44
N ASN A 286 16.79 -5.61 -8.79
CA ASN A 286 16.42 -5.98 -10.15
C ASN A 286 16.79 -4.84 -11.10
N SER A 287 17.65 -5.14 -12.09
CA SER A 287 18.18 -4.14 -13.02
C SER A 287 17.13 -3.52 -13.95
N GLU A 288 15.96 -4.13 -14.10
CA GLU A 288 14.91 -3.65 -15.01
C GLU A 288 13.98 -2.61 -14.36
N ASN A 289 13.74 -2.71 -13.04
CA ASN A 289 12.80 -1.83 -12.35
C ASN A 289 13.37 -1.15 -11.10
N ASN A 290 14.67 -1.37 -10.79
CA ASN A 290 15.36 -0.88 -9.59
C ASN A 290 14.68 -1.27 -8.25
N GLU A 291 13.88 -2.33 -8.24
CA GLU A 291 13.22 -2.82 -7.04
C GLU A 291 14.14 -3.80 -6.27
N PRO A 292 14.10 -3.77 -4.93
CA PRO A 292 14.90 -4.64 -4.08
C PRO A 292 14.28 -6.04 -3.96
N TYR A 293 15.13 -7.04 -4.12
CA TYR A 293 14.77 -8.46 -4.02
C TYR A 293 15.68 -9.20 -3.06
N ILE A 294 15.17 -10.32 -2.57
CA ILE A 294 15.90 -11.30 -1.79
C ILE A 294 15.86 -12.66 -2.49
N ALA A 295 17.01 -13.30 -2.64
CA ALA A 295 17.11 -14.69 -3.04
C ALA A 295 17.46 -15.53 -1.82
N LEU A 296 16.71 -16.59 -1.59
CA LEU A 296 16.86 -17.48 -0.45
C LEU A 296 17.07 -18.92 -0.96
N ARG A 297 18.02 -19.63 -0.37
CA ARG A 297 18.25 -21.03 -0.71
C ARG A 297 17.20 -21.91 -0.03
N GLN A 298 16.30 -22.44 -0.86
CA GLN A 298 15.30 -23.40 -0.43
C GLN A 298 15.70 -24.78 -0.99
N ASN A 299 16.13 -25.70 -0.13
CA ASN A 299 16.77 -26.96 -0.52
C ASN A 299 18.03 -26.70 -1.37
N LYS A 300 18.00 -27.06 -2.66
CA LYS A 300 19.14 -26.85 -3.59
C LYS A 300 18.96 -25.64 -4.51
N HIS A 301 17.84 -24.89 -4.41
CA HIS A 301 17.46 -23.88 -5.37
C HIS A 301 17.33 -22.50 -4.74
N LEU A 302 17.47 -21.44 -5.56
CA LEU A 302 17.28 -20.06 -5.15
C LEU A 302 15.84 -19.63 -5.41
N LYS A 303 15.08 -19.41 -4.35
CA LYS A 303 13.77 -18.78 -4.43
C LYS A 303 13.94 -17.27 -4.34
N VAL A 304 13.45 -16.57 -5.34
CA VAL A 304 13.48 -15.10 -5.43
C VAL A 304 12.16 -14.51 -4.99
N MET A 305 12.20 -13.49 -4.16
CA MET A 305 11.01 -12.75 -3.72
C MET A 305 11.31 -11.26 -3.67
N LYS A 306 10.32 -10.43 -4.05
CA LYS A 306 10.40 -8.99 -3.84
C LYS A 306 10.29 -8.70 -2.34
N ILE A 307 11.20 -7.90 -1.81
CA ILE A 307 11.15 -7.42 -0.43
C ILE A 307 9.89 -6.56 -0.25
N GLU A 308 9.21 -6.65 0.90
CA GLU A 308 7.90 -6.03 1.18
C GLU A 308 6.71 -6.66 0.42
N SER A 309 6.88 -7.74 -0.32
CA SER A 309 5.75 -8.45 -0.92
C SER A 309 4.96 -9.28 0.10
N GLY A 310 3.71 -9.59 -0.23
CA GLY A 310 2.91 -10.53 0.57
C GLY A 310 3.54 -11.91 0.63
N GLU A 311 4.24 -12.34 -0.44
CA GLU A 311 4.97 -13.60 -0.49
C GLU A 311 6.15 -13.62 0.50
N PHE A 312 6.97 -12.56 0.53
CA PHE A 312 8.04 -12.43 1.51
C PHE A 312 7.52 -12.46 2.94
N ASN A 313 6.46 -11.71 3.23
CA ASN A 313 5.87 -11.67 4.58
C ASN A 313 5.35 -13.05 5.01
N THR A 314 4.72 -13.78 4.10
CA THR A 314 4.22 -15.14 4.34
C THR A 314 5.39 -16.11 4.58
N TYR A 315 6.41 -16.06 3.74
CA TYR A 315 7.60 -16.89 3.88
C TYR A 315 8.36 -16.60 5.19
N ALA A 316 8.58 -15.34 5.52
CA ALA A 316 9.27 -14.92 6.75
C ALA A 316 8.52 -15.43 8.00
N THR A 317 7.18 -15.35 7.99
CA THR A 317 6.35 -15.87 9.09
C THR A 317 6.47 -17.39 9.19
N TYR A 318 6.42 -18.09 8.06
CA TYR A 318 6.56 -19.56 8.01
C TYR A 318 7.93 -20.01 8.52
N ILE A 319 9.03 -19.50 7.96
CA ILE A 319 10.37 -19.94 8.32
C ILE A 319 10.74 -19.58 9.77
N TYR A 320 10.25 -18.45 10.27
CA TYR A 320 10.41 -18.08 11.67
C TYR A 320 9.71 -19.07 12.58
N ARG A 321 8.48 -19.48 12.26
CA ARG A 321 7.72 -20.47 13.02
C ARG A 321 8.45 -21.81 13.07
N GLU A 322 8.98 -22.27 11.92
CA GLU A 322 9.72 -23.52 11.80
C GLU A 322 11.03 -23.52 12.61
N LYS A 323 11.76 -22.41 12.60
CA LYS A 323 13.09 -22.32 13.23
C LYS A 323 13.05 -21.89 14.69
N ALA A 324 12.25 -20.89 15.02
CA ALA A 324 12.16 -20.30 16.36
C ALA A 324 11.08 -20.96 17.24
N GLN A 325 10.26 -21.86 16.70
CA GLN A 325 9.18 -22.56 17.40
C GLN A 325 8.18 -21.62 18.12
N SER A 326 8.06 -20.37 17.63
CA SER A 326 7.25 -19.32 18.23
C SER A 326 6.55 -18.45 17.16
N GLY A 327 5.55 -17.66 17.56
CA GLY A 327 4.86 -16.78 16.63
C GLY A 327 5.66 -15.52 16.30
N LEU A 328 5.68 -15.11 15.03
CA LEU A 328 6.25 -13.84 14.57
C LEU A 328 5.15 -12.79 14.47
N LYS A 329 5.35 -11.62 15.06
CA LYS A 329 4.42 -10.50 14.93
C LYS A 329 4.54 -9.88 13.52
N SER A 330 3.41 -9.55 12.91
CA SER A 330 3.37 -8.93 11.57
C SER A 330 4.14 -7.60 11.50
N GLU A 331 4.18 -6.85 12.60
CA GLU A 331 4.97 -5.63 12.74
C GLU A 331 6.47 -5.90 12.54
N ASN A 332 6.99 -6.92 13.22
CA ASN A 332 8.41 -7.28 13.16
C ASN A 332 8.81 -7.77 11.75
N THR A 333 7.90 -8.48 11.07
CA THR A 333 8.12 -8.85 9.66
C THR A 333 8.25 -7.63 8.76
N LYS A 334 7.38 -6.62 8.94
CA LYS A 334 7.44 -5.37 8.17
C LYS A 334 8.70 -4.57 8.45
N GLN A 335 9.16 -4.53 9.72
CA GLN A 335 10.40 -3.85 10.09
C GLN A 335 11.62 -4.51 9.46
N VAL A 336 11.68 -5.85 9.49
CA VAL A 336 12.75 -6.61 8.82
C VAL A 336 12.71 -6.38 7.31
N ALA A 337 11.53 -6.39 6.68
CA ALA A 337 11.40 -6.09 5.26
C ALA A 337 11.91 -4.68 4.91
N LEU A 338 11.55 -3.68 5.71
CA LEU A 338 12.02 -2.30 5.52
C LEU A 338 13.53 -2.17 5.71
N TYR A 339 14.10 -2.82 6.73
CA TYR A 339 15.54 -2.88 6.94
C TYR A 339 16.26 -3.52 5.75
N LEU A 340 15.81 -4.70 5.28
CA LEU A 340 16.40 -5.39 4.13
C LEU A 340 16.30 -4.56 2.86
N LYS A 341 15.20 -3.85 2.65
CA LYS A 341 15.03 -2.89 1.55
C LYS A 341 16.07 -1.77 1.61
N GLY A 342 16.20 -1.12 2.76
CA GLY A 342 17.20 -0.07 2.98
C GLY A 342 18.61 -0.59 2.73
N LYS A 343 18.96 -1.72 3.32
CA LYS A 343 20.24 -2.40 3.12
C LYS A 343 20.51 -2.67 1.64
N THR A 344 19.52 -3.17 0.90
CA THR A 344 19.66 -3.46 -0.54
C THR A 344 19.89 -2.18 -1.35
N LEU A 345 19.20 -1.09 -1.02
CA LEU A 345 19.27 0.16 -1.79
C LEU A 345 20.52 0.99 -1.50
N PHE A 346 21.05 0.94 -0.26
CA PHE A 346 22.12 1.84 0.19
C PHE A 346 23.49 1.17 0.34
N GLU A 347 23.58 -0.17 0.42
CA GLU A 347 24.86 -0.90 0.59
C GLU A 347 25.44 -1.45 -0.74
N ASN A 348 25.30 -0.72 -1.86
CA ASN A 348 25.88 -1.12 -3.17
C ASN A 348 25.53 -2.56 -3.60
N SER A 349 24.30 -2.99 -3.41
CA SER A 349 23.87 -4.32 -3.82
C SER A 349 24.01 -4.53 -5.33
N LYS A 350 24.33 -5.75 -5.73
CA LYS A 350 24.48 -6.12 -7.14
C LYS A 350 23.15 -5.87 -7.88
N LYS A 351 23.24 -5.30 -9.08
CA LYS A 351 22.13 -5.27 -10.01
C LYS A 351 22.05 -6.58 -10.76
N VAL A 352 20.93 -7.28 -10.68
CA VAL A 352 20.70 -8.58 -11.32
C VAL A 352 19.43 -8.53 -12.14
N LYS A 353 19.48 -9.02 -13.37
CA LYS A 353 18.30 -9.13 -14.22
C LYS A 353 17.47 -10.34 -13.79
N LEU A 354 16.18 -10.12 -13.54
CA LEU A 354 15.21 -11.20 -13.36
C LEU A 354 14.50 -11.51 -14.67
N TYR A 355 14.46 -12.75 -15.04
CA TYR A 355 13.80 -13.21 -16.26
C TYR A 355 12.42 -13.79 -15.97
N ASN A 356 11.56 -13.76 -16.97
CA ASN A 356 10.26 -14.40 -16.93
C ASN A 356 10.22 -15.47 -18.01
N ARG A 357 10.18 -16.76 -17.63
CA ARG A 357 10.12 -17.95 -18.48
C ARG A 357 11.35 -18.17 -19.39
N VAL A 358 11.86 -17.15 -20.07
CA VAL A 358 12.98 -17.24 -21.01
C VAL A 358 14.04 -16.21 -20.60
N GLY A 359 15.30 -16.60 -20.60
CA GLY A 359 16.40 -15.73 -20.19
C GLY A 359 17.70 -16.03 -20.94
N LYS A 360 18.70 -15.16 -20.74
CA LYS A 360 20.03 -15.30 -21.33
C LYS A 360 21.10 -15.13 -20.25
N ALA A 361 21.99 -16.09 -20.11
CA ALA A 361 23.18 -16.03 -19.27
C ALA A 361 24.28 -16.92 -19.86
N GLU A 362 25.56 -16.55 -19.67
CA GLU A 362 26.73 -17.36 -20.05
C GLU A 362 26.72 -17.83 -21.51
N ASN A 363 26.35 -16.95 -22.44
CA ASN A 363 26.23 -17.27 -23.89
C ASN A 363 25.24 -18.41 -24.22
N ALA A 364 24.28 -18.67 -23.31
CA ALA A 364 23.21 -19.64 -23.51
C ALA A 364 21.85 -19.00 -23.33
N PHE A 365 20.85 -19.53 -24.00
CA PHE A 365 19.47 -19.26 -23.70
C PHE A 365 18.96 -20.24 -22.64
N TRP A 366 18.10 -19.77 -21.78
CA TRP A 366 17.55 -20.56 -20.70
C TRP A 366 16.03 -20.49 -20.73
N TYR A 367 15.40 -21.65 -20.62
CA TYR A 367 13.96 -21.76 -20.53
C TYR A 367 13.59 -22.40 -19.18
N ASP A 368 12.82 -21.67 -18.35
CA ASP A 368 12.34 -22.19 -17.07
C ASP A 368 11.18 -23.16 -17.28
N LEU A 369 11.40 -24.44 -16.99
CA LEU A 369 10.37 -25.46 -17.05
C LEU A 369 9.32 -25.32 -15.95
N ARG A 370 9.58 -24.52 -14.93
CA ARG A 370 8.68 -24.27 -13.78
C ARG A 370 8.36 -25.55 -13.00
N THR A 371 9.24 -26.56 -13.05
CA THR A 371 9.10 -27.79 -12.28
C THR A 371 9.35 -27.55 -10.80
N GLU A 372 8.84 -28.41 -9.92
CA GLU A 372 9.06 -28.31 -8.47
C GLU A 372 10.54 -28.50 -8.11
N ASP A 373 11.26 -29.31 -8.88
CA ASP A 373 12.70 -29.56 -8.75
C ASP A 373 13.58 -28.56 -9.53
N TRP A 374 12.99 -27.41 -9.94
CA TRP A 374 13.69 -26.27 -10.55
C TRP A 374 14.55 -26.62 -11.77
N LYS A 375 14.03 -27.38 -12.68
CA LYS A 375 14.69 -27.71 -13.95
C LYS A 375 14.56 -26.60 -14.97
N PHE A 376 15.65 -26.39 -15.68
CA PHE A 376 15.77 -25.44 -16.79
C PHE A 376 16.27 -26.17 -18.03
N VAL A 377 15.91 -25.66 -19.21
CA VAL A 377 16.55 -26.05 -20.44
C VAL A 377 17.60 -25.02 -20.79
N LYS A 378 18.87 -25.41 -20.79
CA LYS A 378 19.98 -24.60 -21.29
C LYS A 378 20.18 -24.90 -22.76
N ILE A 379 20.19 -23.88 -23.60
CA ILE A 379 20.29 -23.97 -25.07
C ILE A 379 21.56 -23.21 -25.50
N THR A 380 22.45 -23.93 -26.18
CA THR A 380 23.71 -23.39 -26.73
C THR A 380 23.78 -23.68 -28.23
N GLU A 381 24.84 -23.25 -28.90
CA GLU A 381 25.11 -23.58 -30.30
C GLU A 381 25.31 -25.09 -30.53
N GLU A 382 25.76 -25.83 -29.51
CA GLU A 382 26.00 -27.26 -29.57
C GLU A 382 24.73 -28.11 -29.33
N GLY A 383 23.65 -27.47 -28.86
CA GLY A 383 22.39 -28.13 -28.58
C GLY A 383 21.77 -27.69 -27.27
N TRP A 384 20.99 -28.59 -26.65
CA TRP A 384 20.30 -28.29 -25.39
C TRP A 384 20.46 -29.42 -24.37
N GLU A 385 20.39 -29.02 -23.11
CA GLU A 385 20.44 -29.92 -21.96
C GLU A 385 19.53 -29.45 -20.83
N ILE A 386 19.14 -30.38 -19.95
CA ILE A 386 18.36 -30.03 -18.74
C ILE A 386 19.36 -29.80 -17.61
N ARG A 387 19.20 -28.68 -16.91
CA ARG A 387 20.04 -28.25 -15.78
C ARG A 387 19.21 -27.88 -14.55
N GLU A 388 19.84 -28.02 -13.39
CA GLU A 388 19.35 -27.55 -12.09
C GLU A 388 20.38 -26.54 -11.57
N GLU A 389 20.43 -25.33 -12.14
CA GLU A 389 21.43 -24.33 -11.80
C GLU A 389 20.82 -23.03 -11.31
N ASP A 390 21.54 -22.31 -10.44
CA ASP A 390 21.17 -21.04 -9.83
C ASP A 390 21.91 -19.83 -10.41
N LYS A 391 22.56 -19.98 -11.56
CA LYS A 391 23.31 -18.90 -12.23
C LYS A 391 22.43 -17.85 -12.92
N ILE A 392 21.18 -18.21 -13.20
CA ILE A 392 20.17 -17.33 -13.79
C ILE A 392 18.95 -17.29 -12.89
N LEU A 393 18.42 -16.11 -12.62
CA LEU A 393 17.29 -15.93 -11.74
C LEU A 393 16.01 -15.66 -12.54
N PHE A 394 14.96 -16.39 -12.18
CA PHE A 394 13.63 -16.24 -12.75
C PHE A 394 12.64 -15.74 -11.69
N ASP A 395 11.81 -14.78 -12.09
CA ASP A 395 10.62 -14.39 -11.33
C ASP A 395 9.49 -15.39 -11.65
N ARG A 396 9.09 -16.18 -10.65
CA ARG A 396 8.15 -17.29 -10.81
C ARG A 396 6.78 -16.92 -10.23
N TYR A 397 5.82 -16.66 -11.10
CA TYR A 397 4.46 -16.28 -10.71
C TYR A 397 3.55 -17.48 -10.44
N ASN A 398 2.58 -17.33 -9.53
CA ASN A 398 1.70 -18.43 -9.10
C ASN A 398 0.77 -18.96 -10.20
N HIS A 399 0.50 -18.16 -11.22
CA HIS A 399 -0.33 -18.61 -12.37
C HIS A 399 0.44 -19.48 -13.37
N GLN A 400 1.77 -19.47 -13.35
CA GLN A 400 2.62 -20.26 -14.25
C GLN A 400 2.50 -21.73 -13.94
N LYS A 401 2.41 -22.54 -14.99
CA LYS A 401 2.40 -24.01 -14.93
C LYS A 401 3.70 -24.60 -15.39
N GLU A 402 3.92 -25.81 -14.97
CA GLU A 402 5.02 -26.66 -15.41
C GLU A 402 4.91 -26.93 -16.92
N GLN A 403 6.06 -26.87 -17.60
CA GLN A 403 6.23 -27.31 -18.96
C GLN A 403 6.74 -28.75 -19.00
N CYS A 404 6.28 -29.50 -19.99
CA CYS A 404 6.77 -30.88 -20.19
C CYS A 404 8.28 -30.89 -20.51
N LEU A 405 8.97 -31.93 -20.04
CA LEU A 405 10.39 -32.12 -20.35
C LEU A 405 10.58 -32.30 -21.88
N PRO A 406 11.55 -31.58 -22.47
CA PRO A 406 11.84 -31.70 -23.89
C PRO A 406 12.41 -33.09 -24.21
N ARG A 407 12.16 -33.56 -25.44
CA ARG A 407 12.69 -34.82 -25.94
C ARG A 407 13.58 -34.56 -27.15
N LYS A 408 14.66 -35.36 -27.29
CA LYS A 408 15.50 -35.35 -28.47
C LYS A 408 14.69 -35.83 -29.69
N ASN A 409 15.08 -35.38 -30.90
CA ASN A 409 14.45 -35.74 -32.17
C ASN A 409 12.98 -35.27 -32.27
N GLY A 410 12.64 -34.16 -31.61
CA GLY A 410 11.37 -33.49 -31.80
C GLY A 410 11.23 -32.92 -33.21
N ASP A 411 10.00 -32.91 -33.74
CA ASP A 411 9.69 -32.29 -35.02
C ASP A 411 8.76 -31.09 -34.80
N ILE A 412 9.31 -29.88 -35.01
CA ILE A 412 8.57 -28.65 -34.85
C ILE A 412 7.40 -28.50 -35.81
N GLN A 413 7.46 -29.13 -36.97
CA GLN A 413 6.36 -29.07 -37.96
C GLN A 413 5.07 -29.71 -37.43
N LYS A 414 5.14 -30.55 -36.42
CA LYS A 414 3.95 -31.13 -35.78
C LYS A 414 2.98 -30.10 -35.24
N ILE A 415 3.45 -28.88 -34.86
CA ILE A 415 2.59 -27.81 -34.40
C ILE A 415 1.57 -27.39 -35.47
N LEU A 416 1.94 -27.51 -36.76
CA LEU A 416 1.07 -27.16 -37.87
C LEU A 416 -0.15 -28.07 -38.01
N LYS A 417 -0.19 -29.22 -37.30
CA LYS A 417 -1.37 -30.09 -37.22
C LYS A 417 -2.46 -29.50 -36.31
N TYR A 418 -2.09 -28.64 -35.39
CA TYR A 418 -2.98 -28.08 -34.37
C TYR A 418 -3.37 -26.63 -34.66
N ILE A 419 -2.59 -25.95 -35.52
CA ILE A 419 -2.84 -24.56 -35.91
C ILE A 419 -2.97 -24.48 -37.41
N ASN A 420 -4.13 -24.04 -37.89
CA ASN A 420 -4.42 -23.97 -39.30
C ASN A 420 -3.74 -22.76 -39.97
N ILE A 421 -2.53 -22.98 -40.46
CA ILE A 421 -1.77 -22.01 -41.25
C ILE A 421 -1.82 -22.41 -42.70
N LYS A 422 -2.57 -21.65 -43.53
CA LYS A 422 -2.70 -21.93 -44.96
C LYS A 422 -1.41 -21.62 -45.70
N ASN A 423 -0.96 -20.39 -45.62
CA ASN A 423 0.24 -19.87 -46.26
C ASN A 423 1.28 -19.47 -45.18
N GLN A 424 2.51 -19.21 -45.55
CA GLN A 424 3.55 -18.68 -44.63
C GLN A 424 3.90 -19.61 -43.45
N LYS A 425 3.81 -20.92 -43.63
CA LYS A 425 4.13 -21.92 -42.60
C LYS A 425 5.55 -21.71 -42.03
N THR A 426 6.52 -21.44 -42.88
CA THR A 426 7.90 -21.17 -42.47
C THR A 426 8.00 -19.91 -41.59
N LEU A 427 7.36 -18.82 -41.99
CA LEU A 427 7.33 -17.60 -41.21
C LEU A 427 6.73 -17.81 -39.82
N PHE A 428 5.62 -18.54 -39.74
CA PHE A 428 5.02 -18.93 -38.47
C PHE A 428 5.97 -19.75 -37.58
N LEU A 429 6.69 -20.73 -38.16
CA LEU A 429 7.65 -21.54 -37.42
C LEU A 429 8.82 -20.69 -36.91
N CYS A 430 9.34 -19.76 -37.72
CA CYS A 430 10.37 -18.81 -37.29
C CYS A 430 9.86 -17.93 -36.15
N TRP A 431 8.64 -17.37 -36.26
CA TRP A 431 8.01 -16.63 -35.20
C TRP A 431 7.86 -17.47 -33.91
N PHE A 432 7.39 -18.70 -34.03
CA PHE A 432 7.22 -19.60 -32.88
C PHE A 432 8.54 -19.89 -32.19
N VAL A 433 9.62 -20.13 -32.91
CA VAL A 433 10.97 -20.33 -32.36
C VAL A 433 11.47 -19.04 -31.70
N SER A 434 11.23 -17.88 -32.31
CA SER A 434 11.64 -16.59 -31.75
C SER A 434 11.09 -16.35 -30.35
N CYS A 435 9.91 -16.93 -30.01
CA CYS A 435 9.34 -16.83 -28.66
C CYS A 435 10.19 -17.50 -27.56
N PHE A 436 11.19 -18.30 -27.93
CA PHE A 436 12.14 -18.92 -26.99
C PHE A 436 13.52 -18.23 -26.98
N VAL A 437 13.67 -17.14 -27.71
CA VAL A 437 14.91 -16.35 -27.78
C VAL A 437 14.70 -15.06 -26.97
N PRO A 438 15.39 -14.88 -25.84
CA PRO A 438 15.24 -13.66 -25.05
C PRO A 438 15.92 -12.44 -25.72
N ASP A 439 15.52 -11.25 -25.29
CA ASP A 439 16.16 -9.97 -25.62
C ASP A 439 16.10 -9.52 -27.10
N ILE A 440 15.36 -10.21 -27.97
CA ILE A 440 15.05 -9.78 -29.34
C ILE A 440 13.69 -9.05 -29.39
N VAL A 441 13.41 -8.36 -30.48
CA VAL A 441 12.07 -7.85 -30.79
C VAL A 441 11.18 -9.01 -31.19
N HIS A 442 10.02 -9.15 -30.55
CA HIS A 442 9.05 -10.20 -30.82
C HIS A 442 7.86 -9.65 -31.58
N SER A 443 7.78 -9.84 -32.87
CA SER A 443 6.59 -9.45 -33.64
C SER A 443 5.33 -10.08 -33.04
N ALA A 444 4.24 -9.30 -32.96
CA ALA A 444 2.97 -9.84 -32.51
C ALA A 444 2.36 -10.77 -33.56
N ILE A 445 1.62 -11.78 -33.15
CA ILE A 445 0.79 -12.56 -34.09
C ILE A 445 -0.66 -12.08 -33.99
N ILE A 446 -1.25 -11.74 -35.13
CA ILE A 446 -2.65 -11.34 -35.22
C ILE A 446 -3.47 -12.52 -35.77
N VAL A 447 -4.43 -12.99 -35.00
CA VAL A 447 -5.32 -14.11 -35.34
C VAL A 447 -6.72 -13.56 -35.52
N PHE A 448 -7.24 -13.56 -36.77
CA PHE A 448 -8.56 -13.05 -37.03
C PHE A 448 -9.35 -13.97 -37.98
N GLY A 449 -10.65 -13.83 -38.01
CA GLY A 449 -11.54 -14.62 -38.83
C GLY A 449 -12.92 -14.79 -38.20
N GLU A 450 -13.83 -15.48 -38.86
CA GLU A 450 -15.21 -15.66 -38.45
C GLU A 450 -15.38 -16.36 -37.11
N LYS A 451 -16.57 -16.22 -36.51
CA LYS A 451 -16.93 -16.91 -35.28
C LYS A 451 -16.87 -18.43 -35.52
N GLY A 452 -16.31 -19.19 -34.61
CA GLY A 452 -16.13 -20.64 -34.75
C GLY A 452 -14.86 -21.09 -35.47
N ALA A 453 -14.02 -20.18 -35.98
CA ALA A 453 -12.75 -20.49 -36.68
C ALA A 453 -11.60 -20.99 -35.79
N ALA A 454 -11.89 -21.48 -34.58
CA ALA A 454 -10.93 -22.01 -33.60
C ALA A 454 -9.77 -21.05 -33.17
N LYS A 455 -9.96 -19.73 -33.27
CA LYS A 455 -8.95 -18.72 -32.94
C LYS A 455 -8.49 -18.80 -31.49
N THR A 456 -9.43 -18.81 -30.55
CA THR A 456 -9.15 -18.94 -29.09
C THR A 456 -8.44 -20.26 -28.78
N THR A 457 -8.80 -21.34 -29.50
CA THR A 457 -8.14 -22.64 -29.38
C THR A 457 -6.68 -22.56 -29.82
N ALA A 458 -6.38 -21.88 -30.92
CA ALA A 458 -5.02 -21.66 -31.40
C ALA A 458 -4.21 -20.85 -30.40
N CYS A 459 -4.74 -19.73 -29.89
CA CYS A 459 -4.12 -18.91 -28.84
C CYS A 459 -3.84 -19.71 -27.56
N THR A 460 -4.80 -20.53 -27.12
CA THR A 460 -4.66 -21.41 -25.95
C THR A 460 -3.55 -22.44 -26.15
N PHE A 461 -3.48 -23.01 -27.36
CA PHE A 461 -2.47 -23.99 -27.72
C PHE A 461 -1.06 -23.36 -27.72
N LEU A 462 -0.91 -22.17 -28.31
CA LEU A 462 0.34 -21.41 -28.28
C LEU A 462 0.76 -21.05 -26.85
N LYS A 463 -0.19 -20.59 -26.02
CA LYS A 463 0.08 -20.32 -24.60
C LYS A 463 0.61 -21.56 -23.88
N LYS A 464 0.00 -22.71 -24.11
CA LYS A 464 0.45 -23.97 -23.52
C LYS A 464 1.83 -24.39 -24.02
N ALA A 465 2.17 -24.11 -25.28
CA ALA A 465 3.44 -24.49 -25.89
C ALA A 465 4.60 -23.56 -25.47
N ILE A 466 4.34 -22.24 -25.36
CA ILE A 466 5.38 -21.22 -25.11
C ILE A 466 5.49 -20.89 -23.64
N ASP A 467 4.37 -20.65 -22.94
CA ASP A 467 4.33 -20.16 -21.56
C ASP A 467 3.09 -20.73 -20.84
N PRO A 468 3.12 -22.01 -20.46
CA PRO A 468 1.99 -22.68 -19.83
C PRO A 468 1.57 -21.96 -18.54
N SER A 469 0.25 -21.73 -18.42
CA SER A 469 -0.35 -20.97 -17.33
C SER A 469 -1.75 -21.49 -16.99
N ILE A 470 -2.24 -21.17 -15.79
CA ILE A 470 -3.66 -21.34 -15.42
C ILE A 470 -4.53 -20.44 -16.30
N VAL A 471 -4.04 -19.23 -16.60
CA VAL A 471 -4.68 -18.26 -17.48
C VAL A 471 -4.35 -18.61 -18.93
N LYS A 472 -5.32 -19.13 -19.65
CA LYS A 472 -5.14 -19.63 -21.04
C LYS A 472 -5.10 -18.49 -22.05
N THR A 473 -5.96 -17.49 -21.87
CA THR A 473 -6.04 -16.26 -22.66
C THR A 473 -6.31 -15.09 -21.74
N LEU A 474 -5.95 -13.88 -22.15
CA LEU A 474 -6.12 -12.67 -21.38
C LEU A 474 -7.23 -11.79 -21.96
N SER A 475 -8.01 -11.19 -21.08
CA SER A 475 -8.89 -10.07 -21.46
C SER A 475 -8.11 -8.77 -21.37
N LEU A 476 -8.40 -7.84 -22.25
CA LEU A 476 -7.79 -6.53 -22.20
C LEU A 476 -8.47 -5.68 -21.11
N HIS A 477 -7.74 -5.41 -20.03
CA HIS A 477 -8.21 -4.53 -18.96
C HIS A 477 -8.36 -3.08 -19.45
N LYS A 478 -9.27 -2.32 -18.85
CA LYS A 478 -9.48 -0.91 -19.21
C LYS A 478 -8.39 0.01 -18.64
N ASP A 479 -7.97 -0.26 -17.43
CA ASP A 479 -6.99 0.55 -16.70
C ASP A 479 -5.55 0.18 -17.05
N MET A 480 -4.66 1.15 -17.04
CA MET A 480 -3.24 0.98 -17.37
C MET A 480 -2.50 0.10 -16.34
N PRO A 481 -2.69 0.24 -15.02
CA PRO A 481 -1.99 -0.60 -14.04
C PRO A 481 -2.24 -2.10 -14.24
N SER A 482 -3.48 -2.52 -14.47
CA SER A 482 -3.80 -3.93 -14.72
C SER A 482 -3.19 -4.47 -16.02
N LYS A 483 -3.09 -3.64 -17.07
CA LYS A 483 -2.38 -4.02 -18.31
C LYS A 483 -0.89 -4.24 -18.04
N LEU A 484 -0.26 -3.35 -17.27
CA LEU A 484 1.17 -3.46 -16.95
C LEU A 484 1.48 -4.69 -16.10
N ILE A 485 0.63 -5.01 -15.12
CA ILE A 485 0.76 -6.25 -14.32
C ILE A 485 0.72 -7.47 -15.25
N GLY A 486 -0.25 -7.56 -16.16
CA GLY A 486 -0.33 -8.66 -17.13
C GLY A 486 0.93 -8.78 -17.99
N LEU A 487 1.47 -7.65 -18.48
CA LEU A 487 2.71 -7.62 -19.25
C LEU A 487 3.94 -8.02 -18.41
N GLN A 488 3.95 -7.72 -17.14
CA GLN A 488 5.04 -8.11 -16.23
C GLN A 488 5.01 -9.62 -15.94
N GLU A 489 3.86 -10.17 -15.66
CA GLU A 489 3.72 -11.52 -15.12
C GLU A 489 3.76 -12.61 -16.20
N HIS A 490 3.39 -12.32 -17.44
CA HIS A 490 3.37 -13.29 -18.52
C HIS A 490 4.50 -13.07 -19.54
N TRP A 491 5.11 -14.14 -20.00
CA TRP A 491 6.05 -14.12 -21.12
C TRP A 491 5.35 -14.06 -22.48
N PHE A 492 4.33 -14.88 -22.67
CA PHE A 492 3.47 -14.89 -23.86
C PHE A 492 2.05 -14.48 -23.48
N LEU A 493 1.53 -13.45 -24.13
CA LEU A 493 0.24 -12.83 -23.83
C LEU A 493 -0.74 -12.99 -25.00
N PRO A 494 -1.59 -14.02 -25.02
CA PRO A 494 -2.66 -14.13 -25.98
C PRO A 494 -3.90 -13.34 -25.51
N PHE A 495 -4.10 -12.15 -26.05
CA PHE A 495 -5.30 -11.35 -25.83
C PHE A 495 -6.44 -11.88 -26.71
N ASP A 496 -7.57 -12.21 -26.09
CA ASP A 496 -8.70 -12.87 -26.77
C ASP A 496 -9.92 -11.96 -26.87
N ASN A 497 -10.67 -12.16 -27.95
CA ASN A 497 -11.97 -11.52 -28.20
C ASN A 497 -11.92 -9.99 -28.23
N LEU A 498 -10.88 -9.43 -28.86
CA LEU A 498 -10.77 -7.99 -29.02
C LEU A 498 -11.63 -7.51 -30.16
N SER A 499 -12.47 -6.49 -29.93
CA SER A 499 -13.28 -5.82 -30.93
C SER A 499 -12.60 -4.58 -31.51
N LYS A 500 -11.81 -3.88 -30.68
CA LYS A 500 -11.07 -2.66 -31.02
C LYS A 500 -9.91 -2.46 -30.06
N ILE A 501 -8.80 -1.92 -30.54
CA ILE A 501 -7.66 -1.46 -29.76
C ILE A 501 -7.61 0.06 -29.89
N ASN A 502 -7.60 0.79 -28.76
CA ASN A 502 -7.39 2.23 -28.76
C ASN A 502 -5.89 2.57 -28.90
N GLN A 503 -5.58 3.83 -29.23
CA GLN A 503 -4.20 4.27 -29.48
C GLN A 503 -3.25 3.98 -28.30
N ASP A 504 -3.66 4.31 -27.07
CA ASP A 504 -2.83 4.09 -25.86
C ASP A 504 -2.45 2.61 -25.68
N THR A 505 -3.38 1.70 -26.01
CA THR A 505 -3.12 0.27 -25.92
C THR A 505 -2.25 -0.23 -27.08
N SER A 506 -2.44 0.33 -28.27
CA SER A 506 -1.57 0.06 -29.42
C SER A 506 -0.14 0.47 -29.12
N ASP A 507 0.08 1.67 -28.59
CA ASP A 507 1.38 2.19 -28.21
C ASP A 507 2.02 1.34 -27.10
N LEU A 508 1.22 0.91 -26.10
CA LEU A 508 1.68 0.00 -25.07
C LEU A 508 2.16 -1.34 -25.64
N PHE A 509 1.42 -1.90 -26.60
CA PHE A 509 1.79 -3.17 -27.26
C PHE A 509 3.06 -2.99 -28.08
N CYS A 510 3.21 -1.90 -28.81
CA CYS A 510 4.41 -1.58 -29.55
C CYS A 510 5.65 -1.51 -28.62
N ARG A 511 5.52 -0.84 -27.47
CA ARG A 511 6.57 -0.78 -26.45
C ARG A 511 6.88 -2.14 -25.84
N ALA A 512 5.85 -2.95 -25.57
CA ALA A 512 6.03 -4.30 -25.05
C ALA A 512 6.75 -5.23 -26.05
N ILE A 513 6.58 -5.02 -27.33
CA ILE A 513 7.27 -5.73 -28.42
C ILE A 513 8.73 -5.31 -28.52
N THR A 514 9.00 -3.99 -28.51
CA THR A 514 10.34 -3.44 -28.73
C THR A 514 11.21 -3.44 -27.47
N GLY A 515 10.60 -3.45 -26.28
CA GLY A 515 11.29 -3.40 -25.00
C GLY A 515 11.57 -1.98 -24.52
N GLU A 516 10.75 -1.02 -24.90
CA GLU A 516 10.83 0.33 -24.39
C GLU A 516 10.23 0.45 -23.00
N ALA A 517 10.82 1.32 -22.18
CA ALA A 517 10.33 1.54 -20.82
C ALA A 517 8.93 2.20 -20.82
N VAL A 518 8.07 1.72 -19.96
CA VAL A 518 6.78 2.33 -19.67
C VAL A 518 6.80 2.88 -18.25
N GLN A 519 6.53 4.17 -18.11
CA GLN A 519 6.42 4.84 -16.81
C GLN A 519 4.97 4.81 -16.35
N SER A 520 4.75 4.42 -15.10
CA SER A 520 3.46 4.48 -14.44
C SER A 520 3.62 5.04 -13.02
N ARG A 521 2.58 5.67 -12.48
CA ARG A 521 2.57 6.07 -11.07
C ARG A 521 2.41 4.84 -10.19
N LYS A 522 3.14 4.81 -9.09
CA LYS A 522 2.96 3.79 -8.06
C LYS A 522 1.65 4.07 -7.33
N LEU A 523 0.79 3.06 -7.22
CA LEU A 523 -0.47 3.17 -6.47
C LEU A 523 -0.18 3.53 -4.99
N TYR A 524 -0.91 4.52 -4.46
CA TYR A 524 -0.81 5.01 -3.08
C TYR A 524 0.46 5.81 -2.72
N THR A 525 1.22 6.31 -3.71
CA THR A 525 2.31 7.28 -3.51
C THR A 525 2.12 8.44 -4.47
N ASP A 526 2.22 9.68 -3.99
CA ASP A 526 1.98 10.87 -4.81
C ASP A 526 3.15 11.21 -5.75
N ASP A 527 4.38 10.76 -5.44
CA ASP A 527 5.60 11.20 -6.14
C ASP A 527 6.51 10.07 -6.68
N GLU A 528 6.18 8.78 -6.46
CA GLU A 528 7.02 7.69 -6.94
C GLU A 528 6.57 7.18 -8.33
N SER A 529 7.47 7.28 -9.30
CA SER A 529 7.30 6.67 -10.63
C SER A 529 7.82 5.25 -10.62
N HIS A 530 7.02 4.33 -11.15
CA HIS A 530 7.43 2.96 -11.42
C HIS A 530 7.76 2.82 -12.89
N PHE A 531 8.94 2.28 -13.19
CA PHE A 531 9.35 1.98 -14.57
C PHE A 531 9.19 0.49 -14.82
N PHE A 532 8.57 0.17 -15.94
CA PHE A 532 8.42 -1.20 -16.42
C PHE A 532 9.25 -1.35 -17.69
N LEU A 533 10.21 -2.25 -17.65
CA LEU A 533 11.02 -2.62 -18.80
C LEU A 533 10.76 -4.08 -19.10
N PHE A 534 10.13 -4.37 -20.22
CA PHE A 534 9.85 -5.75 -20.63
C PHE A 534 9.77 -5.87 -22.15
N LYS A 535 10.26 -6.99 -22.67
CA LYS A 535 9.98 -7.49 -24.02
C LYS A 535 9.10 -8.70 -23.91
N ARG A 536 8.01 -8.75 -24.69
CA ARG A 536 7.00 -9.80 -24.56
C ARG A 536 6.53 -10.30 -25.91
N CYS A 537 6.18 -11.57 -25.94
CA CYS A 537 5.52 -12.18 -27.10
C CYS A 537 4.02 -11.97 -26.99
N LEU A 538 3.42 -11.35 -28.00
CA LEU A 538 1.99 -11.03 -28.02
C LEU A 538 1.26 -11.83 -29.09
N ALA A 539 0.05 -12.29 -28.75
CA ALA A 539 -0.95 -12.73 -29.72
C ALA A 539 -2.24 -11.92 -29.54
N ILE A 540 -2.78 -11.43 -30.62
CA ILE A 540 -3.99 -10.60 -30.65
C ILE A 540 -5.06 -11.32 -31.41
N ASN A 541 -6.19 -11.66 -30.76
CA ASN A 541 -7.29 -12.37 -31.35
C ASN A 541 -8.55 -11.50 -31.44
N GLY A 542 -9.13 -11.42 -32.64
CA GLY A 542 -10.36 -10.69 -32.91
C GLY A 542 -11.22 -11.31 -34.01
N ILE A 543 -12.42 -10.78 -34.23
CA ILE A 543 -13.28 -11.17 -35.37
C ILE A 543 -12.70 -10.56 -36.66
N ASN A 544 -12.32 -9.28 -36.60
CA ASN A 544 -11.66 -8.55 -37.68
C ASN A 544 -10.19 -8.30 -37.30
N ASN A 545 -9.40 -7.80 -38.25
CA ASN A 545 -8.09 -7.26 -37.88
C ASN A 545 -8.28 -6.06 -36.96
N VAL A 546 -7.89 -6.21 -35.71
CA VAL A 546 -8.07 -5.20 -34.65
C VAL A 546 -6.88 -4.25 -34.52
N ALA A 547 -5.76 -4.57 -35.17
CA ALA A 547 -4.60 -3.69 -35.26
C ALA A 547 -4.84 -2.65 -36.36
N ASN A 548 -5.40 -1.51 -36.02
CA ASN A 548 -5.73 -0.44 -36.97
C ASN A 548 -4.63 0.63 -37.09
N SER A 549 -3.66 0.67 -36.17
CA SER A 549 -2.53 1.58 -36.27
C SER A 549 -1.44 0.97 -37.15
N SER A 550 -0.87 1.78 -38.05
CA SER A 550 0.26 1.37 -38.92
C SER A 550 1.43 0.83 -38.11
N ASP A 551 1.71 1.47 -36.97
CA ASP A 551 2.84 1.14 -36.10
C ASP A 551 2.73 -0.25 -35.47
N LEU A 552 1.53 -0.67 -35.03
CA LEU A 552 1.30 -2.02 -34.51
C LEU A 552 1.29 -3.07 -35.64
N LEU A 553 0.78 -2.71 -36.82
CA LEU A 553 0.80 -3.59 -37.98
C LEU A 553 2.20 -3.90 -38.46
N ASP A 554 3.09 -2.89 -38.49
CA ASP A 554 4.50 -3.06 -38.89
C ASP A 554 5.29 -3.96 -37.90
N ARG A 555 4.77 -4.13 -36.68
CA ARG A 555 5.33 -5.00 -35.63
C ARG A 555 4.59 -6.31 -35.45
N SER A 556 3.74 -6.71 -36.42
CA SER A 556 2.88 -7.90 -36.34
C SER A 556 3.11 -8.89 -37.46
#